data_e81a118de1f5fcf770eaaca25fc11d1d
#
_entry.id   e81a118de1f5fcf770eaaca25fc11d1d
#
_cell.length_a   1.000
_cell.length_b   1.000
_cell.length_c   1.000
_cell.angle_alpha   90.00
_cell.angle_beta   90.00
_cell.angle_gamma   90.00
#
_symmetry.space_group_name_H-M   'P 1'
#
loop_
_entity.id
_entity.type
_entity.pdbx_description
1 polymer ?
#
loop_
_entity_poly.entity_id
_entity_poly.type
_entity_poly.pdbx_seq_one_letter_code
_entity_poly.pdbx_strand_id
1 'polypeptide(L)'
;GLLFLDGFLWTHNDDTDTHLYALDTISGKIVKRIKLNHTANTDWEEIAQDSAYLFIGDFGNNYKGNRKDLKVLRIEKQSLLLNQPKIDTIAFQYPNQTDFSLQHSNRTNFDCEAMIVGQDSLFLFTKEWKSKKTSLFSLPKTPGDYVANYKATHNVKGLITGATYLKSQKLIALCGYSKKLKPFIYLLYDFEDNDFFLGNRRKIKLKLPFHQIEGIATNDGLHYYLSNENFTRKPIVSVLQQLHMLDLTFFLKHYLESQKVKK
;
A
#
# COMPACT_ATOMS: atom_id res chain seq x y z
N GLY A 1 -2.50 3.68 -3.79
CA GLY A 1 -3.13 3.03 -2.63
C GLY A 1 -4.64 3.04 -2.65
N LEU A 2 -5.25 2.17 -1.87
CA LEU A 2 -6.72 1.99 -1.82
C LEU A 2 -7.16 1.57 -0.41
N LEU A 3 -8.22 2.18 0.14
CA LEU A 3 -8.78 1.77 1.43
C LEU A 3 -10.30 1.97 1.53
N PHE A 4 -10.94 1.27 2.50
CA PHE A 4 -12.32 1.51 2.89
C PHE A 4 -12.42 2.50 4.04
N LEU A 5 -13.23 3.54 3.88
CA LEU A 5 -13.59 4.49 4.92
C LEU A 5 -15.01 5.01 4.66
N ASP A 6 -15.86 4.98 5.69
CA ASP A 6 -17.19 5.59 5.68
C ASP A 6 -18.06 5.14 4.49
N GLY A 7 -18.01 3.84 4.16
CA GLY A 7 -18.80 3.22 3.09
C GLY A 7 -18.26 3.40 1.68
N PHE A 8 -17.14 4.09 1.51
CA PHE A 8 -16.52 4.35 0.21
C PHE A 8 -15.13 3.73 0.10
N LEU A 9 -14.67 3.56 -1.15
CA LEU A 9 -13.26 3.31 -1.44
C LEU A 9 -12.55 4.65 -1.62
N TRP A 10 -11.48 4.86 -0.85
CA TRP A 10 -10.66 6.05 -0.94
C TRP A 10 -9.34 5.76 -1.63
N THR A 11 -8.94 6.68 -2.49
CA THR A 11 -7.69 6.61 -3.25
C THR A 11 -7.13 8.01 -3.48
N HIS A 12 -5.95 8.09 -4.06
CA HIS A 12 -5.25 9.31 -4.47
C HIS A 12 -4.51 9.07 -5.79
N ASN A 13 -4.00 10.14 -6.40
CA ASN A 13 -3.02 10.05 -7.48
C ASN A 13 -1.59 10.04 -6.90
N ASP A 14 -0.66 9.55 -7.67
CA ASP A 14 0.76 9.41 -7.31
C ASP A 14 1.60 10.67 -7.60
N ASP A 15 1.11 11.58 -8.44
CA ASP A 15 1.84 12.79 -8.84
C ASP A 15 1.07 14.10 -8.54
N THR A 16 1.77 15.14 -8.16
CA THR A 16 1.37 16.56 -8.04
C THR A 16 -0.04 16.87 -7.49
N ASP A 17 -0.99 15.97 -7.62
CA ASP A 17 -2.37 16.11 -7.15
C ASP A 17 -2.46 15.83 -5.64
N THR A 18 -3.01 16.77 -4.88
CA THR A 18 -3.17 16.66 -3.42
C THR A 18 -4.62 16.38 -2.99
N HIS A 19 -5.41 15.74 -3.84
CA HIS A 19 -6.77 15.35 -3.50
C HIS A 19 -6.85 13.88 -3.07
N LEU A 20 -7.74 13.63 -2.11
CA LEU A 20 -8.29 12.31 -1.84
C LEU A 20 -9.63 12.16 -2.56
N TYR A 21 -9.86 11.01 -3.13
CA TYR A 21 -11.05 10.67 -3.89
C TYR A 21 -11.80 9.52 -3.22
N ALA A 22 -13.09 9.73 -2.94
CA ALA A 22 -13.99 8.66 -2.53
C ALA A 22 -14.74 8.11 -3.75
N LEU A 23 -14.67 6.81 -3.94
CA LEU A 23 -15.33 6.08 -5.00
C LEU A 23 -16.52 5.30 -4.44
N ASP A 24 -17.63 5.35 -5.13
CA ASP A 24 -18.74 4.45 -4.89
C ASP A 24 -18.33 3.00 -5.23
N THR A 25 -18.57 2.07 -4.33
CA THR A 25 -18.09 0.68 -4.46
C THR A 25 -18.78 -0.14 -5.54
N ILE A 26 -19.96 0.30 -5.99
CA ILE A 26 -20.76 -0.39 -7.01
C ILE A 26 -20.44 0.16 -8.41
N SER A 27 -20.50 1.49 -8.55
CA SER A 27 -20.33 2.14 -9.85
C SER A 27 -18.88 2.51 -10.18
N GLY A 28 -17.97 2.53 -9.18
CA GLY A 28 -16.59 3.00 -9.32
C GLY A 28 -16.48 4.52 -9.57
N LYS A 29 -17.59 5.26 -9.50
CA LYS A 29 -17.58 6.71 -9.76
C LYS A 29 -17.08 7.51 -8.56
N ILE A 30 -16.37 8.59 -8.82
CA ILE A 30 -15.97 9.56 -7.80
C ILE A 30 -17.21 10.25 -7.26
N VAL A 31 -17.47 10.13 -5.96
CA VAL A 31 -18.61 10.75 -5.26
C VAL A 31 -18.18 11.86 -4.31
N LYS A 32 -16.90 11.86 -3.89
CA LYS A 32 -16.36 12.90 -3.03
C LYS A 32 -14.92 13.19 -3.42
N ARG A 33 -14.50 14.46 -3.25
CA ARG A 33 -13.13 14.92 -3.46
C ARG A 33 -12.76 15.86 -2.33
N ILE A 34 -11.66 15.59 -1.64
CA ILE A 34 -11.16 16.42 -0.53
C ILE A 34 -9.73 16.86 -0.85
N LYS A 35 -9.50 18.16 -0.90
CA LYS A 35 -8.17 18.71 -1.09
C LYS A 35 -7.41 18.74 0.23
N LEU A 36 -6.20 18.23 0.24
CA LEU A 36 -5.26 18.35 1.35
C LEU A 36 -4.44 19.63 1.15
N ASN A 37 -4.90 20.72 1.77
CA ASN A 37 -4.21 22.01 1.67
C ASN A 37 -2.88 21.97 2.44
N HIS A 38 -1.93 22.80 2.00
CA HIS A 38 -0.61 22.92 2.62
C HIS A 38 0.22 21.62 2.62
N THR A 39 -0.09 20.71 1.72
CA THR A 39 0.72 19.51 1.45
C THR A 39 1.29 19.56 0.04
N ALA A 40 2.34 18.79 -0.19
CA ALA A 40 2.84 18.47 -1.52
C ALA A 40 2.69 16.97 -1.76
N ASN A 41 2.41 16.61 -2.99
CA ASN A 41 2.50 15.24 -3.47
C ASN A 41 3.75 15.15 -4.35
N THR A 42 4.78 14.49 -3.83
CA THR A 42 6.02 14.24 -4.58
C THR A 42 5.93 12.88 -5.26
N ASP A 43 5.43 11.87 -4.54
CA ASP A 43 5.28 10.49 -5.03
C ASP A 43 4.46 9.70 -3.99
N TRP A 44 3.13 9.96 -3.97
CA TRP A 44 2.20 9.30 -3.03
C TRP A 44 1.88 7.89 -3.53
N GLU A 45 2.16 6.90 -2.72
CA GLU A 45 2.07 5.50 -3.12
C GLU A 45 0.95 4.74 -2.40
N GLU A 46 0.85 4.88 -1.09
CA GLU A 46 -0.09 4.08 -0.29
C GLU A 46 -0.93 4.94 0.65
N ILE A 47 -2.15 4.47 0.90
CA ILE A 47 -3.05 5.02 1.90
C ILE A 47 -3.50 3.92 2.87
N ALA A 48 -3.32 4.16 4.17
CA ALA A 48 -3.68 3.23 5.23
C ALA A 48 -4.37 3.96 6.38
N GLN A 49 -4.93 3.22 7.35
CA GLN A 49 -5.68 3.83 8.44
C GLN A 49 -5.63 3.04 9.75
N ASP A 50 -5.84 3.76 10.85
CA ASP A 50 -6.33 3.19 12.11
C ASP A 50 -7.69 3.79 12.50
N SER A 51 -8.09 3.67 13.77
CA SER A 51 -9.38 4.21 14.22
C SER A 51 -9.46 5.74 14.13
N ALA A 52 -8.35 6.46 14.35
CA ALA A 52 -8.31 7.92 14.48
C ALA A 52 -7.73 8.63 13.26
N TYR A 53 -6.80 8.00 12.55
CA TYR A 53 -6.00 8.64 11.50
C TYR A 53 -6.04 7.90 10.17
N LEU A 54 -5.92 8.67 9.09
CA LEU A 54 -5.43 8.24 7.80
C LEU A 54 -3.94 8.51 7.68
N PHE A 55 -3.23 7.66 6.96
CA PHE A 55 -1.80 7.79 6.67
C PHE A 55 -1.60 7.69 5.17
N ILE A 56 -0.91 8.67 4.58
CA ILE A 56 -0.54 8.68 3.16
C ILE A 56 0.97 8.63 3.07
N GLY A 57 1.49 7.65 2.38
CA GLY A 57 2.92 7.48 2.16
C GLY A 57 3.42 8.29 0.97
N ASP A 58 4.14 9.39 1.21
CA ASP A 58 4.90 10.13 0.22
C ASP A 58 6.34 9.62 0.23
N PHE A 59 6.52 8.42 -0.32
CA PHE A 59 7.76 7.66 -0.17
C PHE A 59 8.20 6.88 -1.43
N GLY A 60 7.53 7.07 -2.55
CA GLY A 60 8.00 6.57 -3.83
C GLY A 60 9.39 7.13 -4.16
N ASN A 61 10.24 6.31 -4.72
CA ASN A 61 11.64 6.66 -4.99
C ASN A 61 12.19 5.97 -6.25
N ASN A 62 11.28 5.59 -7.16
CA ASN A 62 11.60 4.79 -8.35
C ASN A 62 12.30 5.60 -9.45
N TYR A 63 12.08 6.92 -9.54
CA TYR A 63 12.57 7.75 -10.66
C TYR A 63 14.09 7.91 -10.65
N LYS A 64 14.67 8.39 -9.54
CA LYS A 64 16.11 8.63 -9.40
C LYS A 64 16.76 7.85 -8.27
N GLY A 65 15.98 7.21 -7.41
CA GLY A 65 16.45 6.37 -6.32
C GLY A 65 17.20 7.13 -5.20
N ASN A 66 17.08 8.46 -5.14
CA ASN A 66 17.93 9.30 -4.29
C ASN A 66 17.14 10.28 -3.38
N ARG A 67 15.85 10.05 -3.18
CA ARG A 67 15.03 10.88 -2.30
C ARG A 67 15.53 10.83 -0.85
N LYS A 68 15.52 12.01 -0.19
CA LYS A 68 15.88 12.22 1.21
C LYS A 68 14.73 12.81 2.03
N ASP A 69 13.63 13.12 1.37
CA ASP A 69 12.43 13.79 1.90
C ASP A 69 11.26 12.80 2.08
N LEU A 70 11.58 11.54 2.32
CA LEU A 70 10.56 10.49 2.50
C LEU A 70 9.74 10.76 3.75
N LYS A 71 8.41 10.65 3.64
CA LYS A 71 7.51 10.94 4.75
C LYS A 71 6.18 10.21 4.64
N VAL A 72 5.48 10.15 5.75
CA VAL A 72 4.09 9.77 5.83
C VAL A 72 3.30 10.96 6.35
N LEU A 73 2.25 11.35 5.65
CA LEU A 73 1.26 12.32 6.11
C LEU A 73 0.28 11.60 7.04
N ARG A 74 0.08 12.12 8.24
CA ARG A 74 -0.90 11.63 9.21
C ARG A 74 -2.06 12.61 9.30
N ILE A 75 -3.26 12.18 8.96
CA ILE A 75 -4.44 13.03 8.82
C ILE A 75 -5.50 12.59 9.83
N GLU A 76 -5.96 13.50 10.68
CA GLU A 76 -7.05 13.22 11.61
C GLU A 76 -8.36 12.97 10.85
N LYS A 77 -8.96 11.78 10.99
CA LYS A 77 -10.16 11.39 10.24
C LYS A 77 -11.36 12.31 10.47
N GLN A 78 -11.59 12.71 11.71
CA GLN A 78 -12.70 13.59 12.05
C GLN A 78 -12.56 14.92 11.31
N SER A 79 -11.36 15.49 11.26
CA SER A 79 -11.10 16.75 10.55
C SER A 79 -11.25 16.60 9.04
N LEU A 80 -10.87 15.44 8.49
CA LEU A 80 -11.06 15.12 7.08
C LEU A 80 -12.55 15.06 6.71
N LEU A 81 -13.36 14.36 7.52
CA LEU A 81 -14.81 14.25 7.29
C LEU A 81 -15.52 15.61 7.39
N LEU A 82 -15.00 16.53 8.21
CA LEU A 82 -15.47 17.91 8.32
C LEU A 82 -14.92 18.83 7.19
N ASN A 83 -14.18 18.28 6.24
CA ASN A 83 -13.54 19.01 5.13
C ASN A 83 -12.54 20.10 5.59
N GLN A 84 -11.93 19.91 6.76
CA GLN A 84 -10.90 20.76 7.36
C GLN A 84 -9.71 19.91 7.84
N PRO A 85 -9.01 19.22 6.94
CA PRO A 85 -8.02 18.21 7.31
C PRO A 85 -6.88 18.81 8.14
N LYS A 86 -6.65 18.24 9.35
CA LYS A 86 -5.47 18.47 10.17
C LYS A 86 -4.44 17.42 9.82
N ILE A 87 -3.25 17.87 9.45
CA ILE A 87 -2.21 17.04 8.86
C ILE A 87 -0.91 17.22 9.62
N ASP A 88 -0.36 16.11 10.08
CA ASP A 88 0.98 16.01 10.66
C ASP A 88 1.92 15.25 9.72
N THR A 89 3.22 15.30 9.99
CA THR A 89 4.24 14.63 9.19
C THR A 89 5.08 13.69 10.05
N ILE A 90 5.33 12.49 9.52
CA ILE A 90 6.28 11.50 10.03
C ILE A 90 7.37 11.37 8.97
N ALA A 91 8.47 12.10 9.12
CA ALA A 91 9.60 12.05 8.20
C ALA A 91 10.50 10.85 8.54
N PHE A 92 11.13 10.25 7.53
CA PHE A 92 12.02 9.14 7.78
C PHE A 92 13.12 8.96 6.74
N GLN A 93 14.12 8.19 7.12
CA GLN A 93 15.16 7.68 6.23
C GLN A 93 15.41 6.19 6.49
N TYR A 94 15.88 5.48 5.47
CA TYR A 94 16.28 4.08 5.64
C TYR A 94 17.67 3.99 6.30
N PRO A 95 17.87 3.08 7.28
CA PRO A 95 19.15 2.95 8.00
C PRO A 95 20.30 2.50 7.10
N ASN A 96 20.00 1.83 6.01
CA ASN A 96 20.96 1.19 5.12
C ASN A 96 21.03 1.82 3.71
N GLN A 97 20.32 2.93 3.46
CA GLN A 97 20.48 3.72 2.24
C GLN A 97 21.60 4.73 2.45
N THR A 98 22.80 4.40 2.02
CA THR A 98 24.01 5.24 2.16
C THR A 98 24.41 5.94 0.87
N ASP A 99 24.01 5.39 -0.29
CA ASP A 99 24.25 5.97 -1.61
C ASP A 99 23.00 6.70 -2.10
N PHE A 100 23.13 8.01 -2.28
CA PHE A 100 22.12 8.92 -2.84
C PHE A 100 22.53 9.48 -4.20
N SER A 101 23.47 8.85 -4.89
CA SER A 101 23.79 9.18 -6.27
C SER A 101 22.59 8.94 -7.18
N LEU A 102 22.50 9.70 -8.27
CA LEU A 102 21.45 9.58 -9.25
C LEU A 102 21.49 8.18 -9.91
N GLN A 103 20.37 7.49 -9.88
CA GLN A 103 20.22 6.19 -10.52
C GLN A 103 19.30 6.30 -11.75
N HIS A 104 19.39 5.35 -12.65
CA HIS A 104 18.37 5.17 -13.68
C HIS A 104 17.04 4.72 -13.02
N SER A 105 15.94 5.10 -13.63
CA SER A 105 14.61 4.71 -13.15
C SER A 105 14.49 3.19 -12.94
N ASN A 106 13.76 2.81 -11.88
CA ASN A 106 13.50 1.42 -11.53
C ASN A 106 14.78 0.59 -11.23
N ARG A 107 15.76 1.23 -10.55
CA ARG A 107 17.05 0.62 -10.19
C ARG A 107 17.35 0.65 -8.69
N THR A 108 16.49 1.22 -7.86
CA THR A 108 16.64 1.23 -6.41
C THR A 108 16.00 0.01 -5.74
N ASN A 109 16.42 -0.31 -4.50
CA ASN A 109 15.72 -1.18 -3.58
C ASN A 109 15.08 -0.40 -2.41
N PHE A 110 15.18 0.93 -2.46
CA PHE A 110 14.62 1.86 -1.46
C PHE A 110 13.43 2.64 -2.02
N ASP A 111 12.64 1.98 -2.84
CA ASP A 111 11.34 2.41 -3.29
C ASP A 111 10.28 1.74 -2.41
N CYS A 112 9.37 2.51 -1.85
CA CYS A 112 8.31 1.97 -1.01
C CYS A 112 6.97 2.23 -1.70
N GLU A 113 6.11 1.23 -1.72
CA GLU A 113 4.80 1.37 -2.36
C GLU A 113 3.67 0.70 -1.57
N ALA A 114 3.96 0.17 -0.39
CA ALA A 114 2.93 -0.46 0.42
C ALA A 114 3.15 -0.18 1.91
N MET A 115 2.07 0.09 2.62
CA MET A 115 2.08 0.41 4.04
C MET A 115 0.85 -0.16 4.74
N ILE A 116 1.06 -0.69 5.95
CA ILE A 116 -0.03 -1.05 6.86
C ILE A 116 0.16 -0.38 8.21
N VAL A 117 -0.94 -0.23 8.94
CA VAL A 117 -0.93 0.37 10.28
C VAL A 117 -1.07 -0.71 11.33
N GLY A 118 -0.03 -0.89 12.16
CA GLY A 118 -0.05 -1.73 13.35
C GLY A 118 -0.68 -1.05 14.57
N GLN A 119 -0.45 -1.59 15.76
CA GLN A 119 -0.96 -1.00 17.00
C GLN A 119 -0.26 0.33 17.27
N ASP A 120 1.07 0.34 17.34
CA ASP A 120 1.88 1.50 17.70
C ASP A 120 2.85 1.92 16.58
N SER A 121 2.83 1.22 15.44
CA SER A 121 3.78 1.41 14.35
C SER A 121 3.10 1.38 13.00
N LEU A 122 3.69 2.08 12.05
CA LEU A 122 3.50 1.89 10.61
C LEU A 122 4.50 0.82 10.15
N PHE A 123 4.09 -0.02 9.22
CA PHE A 123 4.94 -1.03 8.61
C PHE A 123 4.99 -0.80 7.11
N LEU A 124 6.20 -0.62 6.59
CA LEU A 124 6.48 -0.29 5.21
C LEU A 124 7.05 -1.50 4.48
N PHE A 125 6.53 -1.80 3.29
CA PHE A 125 7.03 -2.86 2.42
C PHE A 125 7.62 -2.24 1.17
N THR A 126 8.92 -2.46 0.93
CA THR A 126 9.62 -1.89 -0.22
C THR A 126 9.28 -2.61 -1.52
N LYS A 127 9.26 -1.88 -2.62
CA LYS A 127 9.25 -2.37 -4.01
C LYS A 127 10.69 -2.45 -4.53
N GLU A 128 11.35 -3.56 -4.29
CA GLU A 128 12.76 -3.69 -4.63
C GLU A 128 12.98 -4.02 -6.11
N TRP A 129 13.28 -3.01 -6.88
CA TRP A 129 13.43 -3.13 -8.33
C TRP A 129 14.61 -4.00 -8.76
N LYS A 130 15.73 -4.01 -8.02
CA LYS A 130 16.91 -4.84 -8.32
C LYS A 130 16.70 -6.27 -7.86
N SER A 131 16.34 -6.47 -6.62
CA SER A 131 16.32 -7.78 -5.95
C SER A 131 15.07 -8.60 -6.25
N LYS A 132 13.93 -7.94 -6.59
CA LYS A 132 12.59 -8.53 -6.70
C LYS A 132 12.11 -9.16 -5.39
N LYS A 133 12.56 -8.57 -4.29
CA LYS A 133 12.16 -8.87 -2.91
C LYS A 133 11.32 -7.73 -2.36
N THR A 134 10.94 -7.84 -1.12
CA THR A 134 10.42 -6.75 -0.31
C THR A 134 11.09 -6.77 1.05
N SER A 135 11.51 -5.62 1.52
CA SER A 135 12.00 -5.43 2.88
C SER A 135 10.92 -4.77 3.73
N LEU A 136 10.78 -5.24 4.95
CA LEU A 136 9.86 -4.72 5.95
C LEU A 136 10.62 -3.78 6.88
N PHE A 137 10.09 -2.57 7.02
CA PHE A 137 10.55 -1.57 7.99
C PHE A 137 9.40 -1.15 8.89
N SER A 138 9.70 -0.65 10.09
CA SER A 138 8.70 -0.05 10.96
C SER A 138 9.07 1.37 11.36
N LEU A 139 8.04 2.21 11.56
CA LEU A 139 8.11 3.58 12.03
C LEU A 139 7.09 3.79 13.16
N PRO A 140 7.36 4.66 14.15
CA PRO A 140 6.31 5.13 15.05
C PRO A 140 5.17 5.81 14.29
N LYS A 141 3.94 5.74 14.82
CA LYS A 141 2.77 6.45 14.25
C LYS A 141 2.67 7.93 14.66
N THR A 142 3.59 8.40 15.48
CA THR A 142 3.62 9.78 15.99
C THR A 142 4.41 10.69 15.07
N PRO A 143 4.04 11.98 14.93
CA PRO A 143 4.82 12.94 14.16
C PRO A 143 6.25 13.05 14.66
N GLY A 144 7.19 13.29 13.76
CA GLY A 144 8.62 13.41 14.07
C GLY A 144 9.52 12.95 12.93
N ASP A 145 10.84 12.96 13.18
CA ASP A 145 11.88 12.53 12.26
C ASP A 145 12.51 11.23 12.75
N TYR A 146 12.54 10.20 11.90
CA TYR A 146 12.93 8.85 12.31
C TYR A 146 13.93 8.20 11.35
N VAL A 147 14.72 7.29 11.90
CA VAL A 147 15.38 6.26 11.13
C VAL A 147 14.49 5.02 11.17
N ALA A 148 14.04 4.54 10.01
CA ALA A 148 13.17 3.40 9.92
C ALA A 148 13.86 2.14 10.49
N ASN A 149 13.13 1.36 11.28
CA ASN A 149 13.68 0.16 11.88
C ASN A 149 13.51 -1.02 10.90
N TYR A 150 14.62 -1.52 10.37
CA TYR A 150 14.63 -2.71 9.53
C TYR A 150 14.19 -3.95 10.32
N LYS A 151 13.28 -4.73 9.75
CA LYS A 151 12.76 -5.98 10.36
C LYS A 151 13.25 -7.22 9.63
N ALA A 152 12.94 -7.34 8.35
CA ALA A 152 13.25 -8.54 7.58
C ALA A 152 13.14 -8.27 6.07
N THR A 153 13.76 -9.13 5.26
CA THR A 153 13.58 -9.13 3.80
C THR A 153 13.01 -10.47 3.35
N HIS A 154 12.01 -10.44 2.48
CA HIS A 154 11.37 -11.62 1.94
C HIS A 154 11.37 -11.67 0.41
N ASN A 155 11.62 -12.86 -0.16
CA ASN A 155 11.61 -13.05 -1.60
C ASN A 155 10.19 -13.36 -2.11
N VAL A 156 9.48 -12.34 -2.52
CA VAL A 156 8.13 -12.45 -3.10
C VAL A 156 8.14 -12.82 -4.59
N LYS A 157 9.31 -12.86 -5.21
CA LYS A 157 9.48 -13.10 -6.67
C LYS A 157 8.60 -12.16 -7.50
N GLY A 158 8.68 -10.87 -7.20
CA GLY A 158 7.89 -9.81 -7.82
C GLY A 158 8.10 -8.46 -7.13
N LEU A 159 7.28 -7.50 -7.48
CA LEU A 159 7.26 -6.15 -6.95
C LEU A 159 5.99 -5.99 -6.12
N ILE A 160 6.11 -5.59 -4.85
CA ILE A 160 4.97 -5.25 -4.00
C ILE A 160 4.62 -3.79 -4.23
N THR A 161 3.33 -3.51 -4.38
CA THR A 161 2.79 -2.21 -4.81
C THR A 161 1.58 -1.75 -4.01
N GLY A 162 1.12 -2.51 -3.04
CA GLY A 162 0.04 -2.11 -2.15
C GLY A 162 -0.23 -3.16 -1.07
N ALA A 163 -0.90 -2.74 0.01
CA ALA A 163 -1.16 -3.58 1.16
C ALA A 163 -2.49 -3.27 1.83
N THR A 164 -3.12 -4.29 2.40
CA THR A 164 -4.24 -4.13 3.34
C THR A 164 -4.09 -5.09 4.52
N TYR A 165 -4.52 -4.67 5.72
CA TYR A 165 -4.36 -5.43 6.95
C TYR A 165 -5.65 -5.55 7.75
N LEU A 166 -6.16 -6.75 7.86
CA LEU A 166 -7.25 -7.13 8.76
C LEU A 166 -6.68 -7.58 10.10
N LYS A 167 -6.40 -6.62 10.99
CA LYS A 167 -5.76 -6.86 12.30
C LYS A 167 -6.45 -7.93 13.12
N SER A 168 -7.79 -7.84 13.22
CA SER A 168 -8.59 -8.77 14.02
C SER A 168 -8.50 -10.22 13.55
N GLN A 169 -8.04 -10.44 12.32
CA GLN A 169 -7.93 -11.75 11.69
C GLN A 169 -6.48 -12.16 11.43
N LYS A 170 -5.53 -11.32 11.85
CA LYS A 170 -4.09 -11.53 11.59
C LYS A 170 -3.81 -11.88 10.12
N LEU A 171 -4.47 -11.15 9.20
CA LEU A 171 -4.37 -11.38 7.77
C LEU A 171 -3.91 -10.11 7.05
N ILE A 172 -2.74 -10.18 6.41
CA ILE A 172 -2.23 -9.14 5.51
C ILE A 172 -2.34 -9.65 4.09
N ALA A 173 -2.90 -8.83 3.20
CA ALA A 173 -2.86 -9.07 1.77
C ALA A 173 -2.03 -7.98 1.11
N LEU A 174 -0.92 -8.38 0.50
CA LEU A 174 -0.09 -7.53 -0.36
C LEU A 174 -0.51 -7.76 -1.79
N CYS A 175 -0.54 -6.72 -2.61
CA CYS A 175 -0.67 -6.84 -4.06
C CYS A 175 0.63 -6.50 -4.77
N GLY A 176 0.69 -6.82 -6.06
CA GLY A 176 1.83 -6.50 -6.87
C GLY A 176 1.88 -7.28 -8.18
N TYR A 177 2.97 -7.15 -8.90
CA TYR A 177 3.15 -7.81 -10.19
C TYR A 177 4.58 -8.35 -10.40
N SER A 178 4.70 -9.31 -11.29
CA SER A 178 6.00 -9.87 -11.67
C SER A 178 6.67 -8.99 -12.75
N LYS A 179 7.97 -9.22 -13.02
CA LYS A 179 8.72 -8.57 -14.13
C LYS A 179 8.02 -8.70 -15.50
N LYS A 180 7.14 -9.71 -15.67
CA LYS A 180 6.36 -9.92 -16.89
C LYS A 180 4.97 -9.30 -16.82
N LEU A 181 4.74 -8.34 -15.91
CA LEU A 181 3.45 -7.69 -15.66
C LEU A 181 2.31 -8.70 -15.45
N LYS A 182 2.58 -9.75 -14.66
CA LYS A 182 1.59 -10.73 -14.20
C LYS A 182 1.26 -10.42 -12.76
N PRO A 183 0.08 -9.87 -12.46
CA PRO A 183 -0.28 -9.47 -11.12
C PRO A 183 -0.53 -10.66 -10.20
N PHE A 184 -0.40 -10.40 -8.90
CA PHE A 184 -0.63 -11.38 -7.86
C PHE A 184 -1.10 -10.71 -6.57
N ILE A 185 -1.72 -11.51 -5.69
CA ILE A 185 -1.89 -11.23 -4.27
C ILE A 185 -0.95 -12.14 -3.49
N TYR A 186 -0.36 -11.60 -2.43
CA TYR A 186 0.51 -12.32 -1.52
C TYR A 186 -0.06 -12.22 -0.11
N LEU A 187 -0.65 -13.31 0.38
CA LEU A 187 -1.25 -13.39 1.70
C LEU A 187 -0.19 -13.75 2.74
N LEU A 188 -0.22 -13.05 3.89
CA LEU A 188 0.56 -13.34 5.09
C LEU A 188 -0.43 -13.56 6.24
N TYR A 189 -0.35 -14.67 6.94
CA TYR A 189 -1.29 -15.05 7.98
C TYR A 189 -0.66 -16.01 9.00
N ASP A 190 -1.31 -16.23 10.14
CA ASP A 190 -0.80 -17.04 11.24
C ASP A 190 0.59 -16.61 11.75
N PHE A 191 0.91 -15.33 11.65
CA PHE A 191 2.13 -14.77 12.21
C PHE A 191 1.92 -14.37 13.67
N GLU A 192 2.99 -14.37 14.44
CA GLU A 192 3.00 -13.89 15.81
C GLU A 192 3.46 -12.42 15.83
N ASP A 193 2.85 -11.61 16.66
CA ASP A 193 3.13 -10.19 16.82
C ASP A 193 3.27 -9.44 15.49
N ASN A 194 4.45 -8.94 15.20
CA ASN A 194 4.78 -8.19 13.98
C ASN A 194 5.77 -8.95 13.06
N ASP A 195 5.98 -10.25 13.30
CA ASP A 195 6.87 -11.08 12.51
C ASP A 195 6.17 -11.65 11.27
N PHE A 196 5.65 -10.75 10.46
CA PHE A 196 4.74 -11.04 9.34
C PHE A 196 5.29 -12.07 8.35
N PHE A 197 6.61 -12.14 8.17
CA PHE A 197 7.24 -13.08 7.24
C PHE A 197 7.54 -14.45 7.86
N LEU A 198 7.34 -14.63 9.16
CA LEU A 198 7.54 -15.94 9.82
C LEU A 198 6.28 -16.80 9.82
N GLY A 199 5.11 -16.20 9.64
CA GLY A 199 3.84 -16.90 9.50
C GLY A 199 3.66 -17.65 8.18
N ASN A 200 2.45 -18.13 7.95
CA ASN A 200 2.05 -18.78 6.71
C ASN A 200 1.94 -17.77 5.58
N ARG A 201 2.21 -18.23 4.35
CA ARG A 201 2.27 -17.39 3.16
C ARG A 201 1.62 -18.07 1.97
N ARG A 202 0.86 -17.32 1.19
CA ARG A 202 0.26 -17.84 -0.03
C ARG A 202 0.28 -16.80 -1.15
N LYS A 203 0.86 -17.16 -2.29
CA LYS A 203 0.85 -16.34 -3.51
C LYS A 203 -0.26 -16.79 -4.44
N ILE A 204 -1.19 -15.90 -4.77
CA ILE A 204 -2.30 -16.13 -5.71
C ILE A 204 -2.03 -15.32 -6.97
N LYS A 205 -1.89 -15.99 -8.11
CA LYS A 205 -1.70 -15.33 -9.41
C LYS A 205 -3.05 -14.89 -9.95
N LEU A 206 -3.14 -13.67 -10.44
CA LEU A 206 -4.34 -13.14 -11.08
C LEU A 206 -4.28 -13.32 -12.59
N LYS A 207 -5.43 -13.60 -13.20
CA LYS A 207 -5.56 -13.74 -14.66
C LYS A 207 -5.85 -12.39 -15.34
N LEU A 208 -5.02 -11.37 -15.01
CA LEU A 208 -5.10 -10.01 -15.53
C LEU A 208 -3.73 -9.65 -16.16
N PRO A 209 -3.45 -10.14 -17.39
CA PRO A 209 -2.14 -9.90 -18.02
C PRO A 209 -1.93 -8.40 -18.26
N PHE A 210 -0.70 -7.94 -18.05
CA PHE A 210 -0.23 -6.56 -18.25
C PHE A 210 -0.83 -5.51 -17.30
N HIS A 211 -1.57 -5.92 -16.26
CA HIS A 211 -2.06 -4.98 -15.25
C HIS A 211 -0.99 -4.75 -14.17
N GLN A 212 -0.65 -3.50 -13.96
CA GLN A 212 0.12 -3.03 -12.82
C GLN A 212 -0.89 -2.74 -11.69
N ILE A 213 -1.15 -3.74 -10.83
CA ILE A 213 -2.01 -3.54 -9.67
C ILE A 213 -1.23 -2.73 -8.64
N GLU A 214 -1.79 -1.59 -8.20
CA GLU A 214 -1.15 -0.63 -7.29
C GLU A 214 -1.97 -0.38 -6.01
N GLY A 215 -3.20 -0.81 -5.96
CA GLY A 215 -4.03 -0.68 -4.75
C GLY A 215 -4.80 -1.94 -4.42
N ILE A 216 -4.97 -2.22 -3.11
CA ILE A 216 -5.75 -3.34 -2.60
C ILE A 216 -6.50 -2.94 -1.33
N ALA A 217 -7.80 -3.20 -1.29
CA ALA A 217 -8.63 -2.98 -0.11
C ALA A 217 -9.61 -4.13 0.11
N THR A 218 -9.94 -4.38 1.36
CA THR A 218 -11.02 -5.27 1.78
C THR A 218 -11.58 -4.82 3.13
N ASN A 219 -12.84 -5.10 3.39
CA ASN A 219 -13.47 -4.87 4.70
C ASN A 219 -13.83 -6.18 5.41
N ASP A 220 -13.95 -7.28 4.69
CA ASP A 220 -14.39 -8.58 5.21
C ASP A 220 -13.33 -9.69 5.11
N GLY A 221 -12.25 -9.45 4.35
CA GLY A 221 -11.19 -10.41 4.09
C GLY A 221 -11.54 -11.48 3.05
N LEU A 222 -12.72 -11.42 2.46
CA LEU A 222 -13.19 -12.35 1.43
C LEU A 222 -13.29 -11.66 0.06
N HIS A 223 -13.82 -10.44 0.04
CA HIS A 223 -13.99 -9.64 -1.15
C HIS A 223 -12.95 -8.52 -1.17
N TYR A 224 -12.15 -8.48 -2.23
CA TYR A 224 -11.06 -7.53 -2.39
C TYR A 224 -11.32 -6.62 -3.58
N TYR A 225 -11.05 -5.33 -3.41
CA TYR A 225 -10.98 -4.36 -4.48
C TYR A 225 -9.52 -4.12 -4.85
N LEU A 226 -9.25 -4.09 -6.14
CA LEU A 226 -7.91 -3.88 -6.69
C LEU A 226 -7.98 -2.76 -7.71
N SER A 227 -7.07 -1.80 -7.64
CA SER A 227 -6.88 -0.79 -8.68
C SER A 227 -5.61 -1.07 -9.47
N ASN A 228 -5.61 -0.72 -10.76
CA ASN A 228 -4.42 -0.75 -11.59
C ASN A 228 -4.19 0.60 -12.24
N GLU A 229 -2.94 0.90 -12.54
CA GLU A 229 -2.52 2.06 -13.31
C GLU A 229 -2.83 1.92 -14.80
N ASN A 230 -2.87 3.06 -15.48
CA ASN A 230 -2.86 3.10 -16.94
C ASN A 230 -1.49 2.65 -17.44
N PHE A 231 -1.45 1.58 -18.21
CA PHE A 231 -0.22 1.08 -18.82
C PHE A 231 -0.35 1.00 -20.32
N THR A 232 0.49 1.76 -21.03
CA THR A 232 0.49 1.77 -22.52
C THR A 232 1.88 1.54 -23.06
N ARG A 233 2.00 0.52 -23.92
CA ARG A 233 3.19 0.23 -24.73
C ARG A 233 2.77 0.02 -26.18
N LYS A 234 2.62 1.13 -26.90
CA LYS A 234 2.21 1.10 -28.32
C LYS A 234 3.19 0.32 -29.19
N PRO A 235 2.73 -0.44 -30.21
CA PRO A 235 1.33 -0.72 -30.55
C PRO A 235 0.76 -1.97 -29.84
N ILE A 236 1.47 -2.57 -28.90
CA ILE A 236 1.28 -3.95 -28.41
C ILE A 236 0.25 -4.04 -27.30
N VAL A 237 0.27 -3.11 -26.33
CA VAL A 237 -0.54 -3.17 -25.11
C VAL A 237 -1.06 -1.79 -24.74
N SER A 238 -2.35 -1.73 -24.39
CA SER A 238 -2.97 -0.58 -23.71
C SER A 238 -3.95 -1.12 -22.69
N VAL A 239 -3.66 -0.87 -21.40
CA VAL A 239 -4.51 -1.23 -20.27
C VAL A 239 -4.91 0.06 -19.59
N LEU A 240 -6.20 0.34 -19.55
CA LEU A 240 -6.73 1.51 -18.87
C LEU A 240 -6.76 1.31 -17.36
N GLN A 241 -6.76 2.39 -16.62
CA GLN A 241 -7.01 2.38 -15.18
C GLN A 241 -8.41 1.80 -14.89
N GLN A 242 -8.49 0.84 -13.99
CA GLN A 242 -9.72 0.13 -13.66
C GLN A 242 -9.76 -0.26 -12.18
N LEU A 243 -10.97 -0.41 -11.67
CA LEU A 243 -11.25 -1.02 -10.38
C LEU A 243 -11.77 -2.45 -10.62
N HIS A 244 -11.13 -3.43 -9.99
CA HIS A 244 -11.50 -4.84 -10.08
C HIS A 244 -12.02 -5.33 -8.74
N MET A 245 -13.00 -6.22 -8.76
CA MET A 245 -13.46 -6.95 -7.59
C MET A 245 -13.00 -8.40 -7.69
N LEU A 246 -12.43 -8.92 -6.61
CA LEU A 246 -11.94 -10.29 -6.51
C LEU A 246 -12.56 -10.99 -5.32
N ASP A 247 -13.18 -12.14 -5.55
CA ASP A 247 -13.71 -13.01 -4.51
C ASP A 247 -12.66 -14.08 -4.13
N LEU A 248 -12.20 -14.05 -2.89
CA LEU A 248 -11.29 -15.03 -2.29
C LEU A 248 -12.00 -15.97 -1.28
N THR A 249 -13.32 -16.01 -1.26
CA THR A 249 -14.12 -16.85 -0.35
C THR A 249 -13.65 -18.30 -0.37
N PHE A 250 -13.45 -18.88 -1.54
CA PHE A 250 -12.96 -20.24 -1.71
C PHE A 250 -11.61 -20.50 -0.98
N PHE A 251 -10.74 -19.48 -0.89
CA PHE A 251 -9.41 -19.62 -0.31
C PHE A 251 -9.34 -19.26 1.17
N LEU A 252 -10.22 -18.37 1.65
CA LEU A 252 -10.06 -17.71 2.94
C LEU A 252 -11.20 -17.94 3.93
N LYS A 253 -12.38 -18.42 3.48
CA LYS A 253 -13.55 -18.58 4.34
C LYS A 253 -13.24 -19.41 5.59
N HIS A 254 -12.71 -20.63 5.42
CA HIS A 254 -12.37 -21.50 6.56
C HIS A 254 -11.34 -20.89 7.50
N TYR A 255 -10.33 -20.22 6.94
CA TYR A 255 -9.35 -19.52 7.76
C TYR A 255 -10.00 -18.44 8.62
N LEU A 256 -10.81 -17.57 8.03
CA LEU A 256 -11.46 -16.47 8.74
C LEU A 256 -12.48 -16.96 9.78
N GLU A 257 -13.19 -18.03 9.51
CA GLU A 257 -14.09 -18.69 10.46
C GLU A 257 -13.31 -19.23 11.66
N SER A 258 -12.17 -19.90 11.44
CA SER A 258 -11.33 -20.42 12.51
C SER A 258 -10.74 -19.34 13.41
N GLN A 259 -10.46 -18.15 12.89
CA GLN A 259 -9.97 -17.00 13.69
C GLN A 259 -11.06 -16.40 14.59
N LYS A 260 -12.35 -16.56 14.27
CA LYS A 260 -13.46 -16.11 15.12
C LYS A 260 -13.65 -17.00 16.36
N VAL A 261 -13.29 -18.28 16.27
CA VAL A 261 -13.43 -19.24 17.37
C VAL A 261 -12.29 -19.12 18.38
N LYS A 262 -11.12 -18.57 17.97
CA LYS A 262 -9.94 -18.42 18.84
C LYS A 262 -10.00 -17.14 19.72
N LYS A 263 -11.04 -16.33 19.58
CA LYS A 263 -11.31 -15.13 20.40
C LYS A 263 -12.34 -15.45 21.48
#